data_effcb2322d3c38f49245a55fe2d1cdc8
#
_entry.id   effcb2322d3c38f49245a55fe2d1cdc8
#
_cell.length_a   1.000
_cell.length_b   1.000
_cell.length_c   1.000
_cell.angle_alpha   90.00
_cell.angle_beta   90.00
_cell.angle_gamma   90.00
#
_symmetry.space_group_name_H-M   'P 1'
#
loop_
_entity.id
_entity.type
_entity.pdbx_description
1 polymer ?
#
loop_
_entity_poly.entity_id
_entity_poly.type
_entity_poly.pdbx_seq_one_letter_code
_entity_poly.pdbx_strand_id
1 'polypeptide(L)'
;MLLRDEVTREEWAEIMESVKQVGEPGFIFTDNLDFCFNPCVEIGMLPTWIEPEKEPESGFQVCNLTEGNGGMCNTKEDLMLLCKASAILGTLQAGYTTFDYLSEASRKIIEREALIGVSITGWMSNPDVLFDEQNMIDGAEEVKKWNKIVAEMIGINQAARTTCAKPSGNASVILGTASGIHGEHSPMYIRNVQMNEQDDVLKLIREINPNMVENSVWSSGGTDYVVSFPVVSKQGSIFKSQLLGVKQLEYVKKAQQFWVEYGINVDLC
;
A
#
# COMPACT_ATOMS: atom_id res chain seq x y z
N MET A 1 11.48 -0.12 -15.79
CA MET A 1 10.65 1.06 -16.11
C MET A 1 10.62 1.22 -17.62
N LEU A 2 9.50 1.67 -18.16
CA LEU A 2 9.29 1.90 -19.59
C LEU A 2 8.90 3.36 -19.80
N LEU A 3 9.61 4.06 -20.67
CA LEU A 3 9.21 5.39 -21.10
C LEU A 3 7.95 5.28 -21.96
N ARG A 4 6.89 5.97 -21.57
CA ARG A 4 5.53 5.82 -22.11
C ARG A 4 5.48 6.02 -23.61
N ASP A 5 6.22 7.01 -24.13
CA ASP A 5 6.19 7.38 -25.54
C ASP A 5 7.28 6.68 -26.38
N GLU A 6 8.18 5.91 -25.75
CA GLU A 6 9.30 5.26 -26.43
C GLU A 6 9.11 3.75 -26.62
N VAL A 7 8.25 3.11 -25.79
CA VAL A 7 8.03 1.66 -25.88
C VAL A 7 7.33 1.29 -27.19
N THR A 8 7.96 0.43 -27.98
CA THR A 8 7.40 -0.06 -29.22
C THR A 8 6.39 -1.20 -28.99
N ARG A 9 5.59 -1.50 -30.02
CA ARG A 9 4.66 -2.65 -29.95
C ARG A 9 5.40 -3.99 -29.89
N GLU A 10 6.54 -4.07 -30.54
CA GLU A 10 7.40 -5.25 -30.58
C GLU A 10 7.98 -5.53 -29.19
N GLU A 11 8.60 -4.53 -28.56
CA GLU A 11 9.12 -4.63 -27.19
C GLU A 11 8.00 -4.98 -26.20
N TRP A 12 6.84 -4.35 -26.33
CA TRP A 12 5.69 -4.68 -25.50
C TRP A 12 5.21 -6.12 -25.70
N ALA A 13 5.21 -6.64 -26.92
CA ALA A 13 4.83 -8.01 -27.20
C ALA A 13 5.82 -9.03 -26.58
N GLU A 14 7.13 -8.73 -26.60
CA GLU A 14 8.15 -9.56 -25.95
C GLU A 14 7.97 -9.58 -24.42
N ILE A 15 7.73 -8.41 -23.80
CA ILE A 15 7.42 -8.32 -22.38
C ILE A 15 6.19 -9.15 -22.02
N MET A 16 5.12 -9.02 -22.80
CA MET A 16 3.87 -9.74 -22.55
C MET A 16 4.00 -11.25 -22.75
N GLU A 17 4.84 -11.71 -23.67
CA GLU A 17 5.09 -13.14 -23.82
C GLU A 17 5.83 -13.70 -22.58
N SER A 18 6.80 -12.98 -22.03
CA SER A 18 7.47 -13.35 -20.78
C SER A 18 6.49 -13.38 -19.60
N VAL A 19 5.68 -12.34 -19.46
CA VAL A 19 4.64 -12.26 -18.40
C VAL A 19 3.66 -13.42 -18.49
N LYS A 20 3.26 -13.81 -19.70
CA LYS A 20 2.36 -14.94 -19.92
C LYS A 20 2.97 -16.28 -19.50
N GLN A 21 4.28 -16.45 -19.70
CA GLN A 21 4.98 -17.71 -19.39
C GLN A 21 5.30 -17.86 -17.90
N VAL A 22 5.77 -16.79 -17.27
CA VAL A 22 6.35 -16.84 -15.91
C VAL A 22 5.79 -15.82 -14.92
N GLY A 23 4.90 -14.91 -15.36
CA GLY A 23 4.37 -13.84 -14.52
C GLY A 23 5.33 -12.66 -14.31
N GLU A 24 6.47 -12.64 -14.98
CA GLU A 24 7.53 -11.65 -14.90
C GLU A 24 8.01 -11.21 -16.29
N PRO A 25 8.59 -10.01 -16.41
CA PRO A 25 8.84 -8.99 -15.38
C PRO A 25 7.60 -8.16 -15.03
N GLY A 26 7.59 -7.59 -13.82
CA GLY A 26 6.73 -6.44 -13.51
C GLY A 26 7.21 -5.21 -14.30
N PHE A 27 6.31 -4.29 -14.62
CA PHE A 27 6.64 -3.09 -15.39
C PHE A 27 5.90 -1.86 -14.88
N ILE A 28 6.52 -0.70 -15.07
CA ILE A 28 5.98 0.63 -14.74
C ILE A 28 6.16 1.53 -15.96
N PHE A 29 5.11 2.23 -16.33
CA PHE A 29 5.19 3.32 -17.29
C PHE A 29 5.53 4.63 -16.58
N THR A 30 6.52 5.35 -17.09
CA THR A 30 6.93 6.65 -16.56
C THR A 30 7.21 7.61 -17.72
N ASP A 31 7.13 8.90 -17.44
CA ASP A 31 7.55 9.95 -18.37
C ASP A 31 8.94 10.50 -17.98
N ASN A 32 9.46 10.09 -16.82
CA ASN A 32 10.77 10.52 -16.31
C ASN A 32 11.49 9.35 -15.61
N LEU A 33 12.68 8.98 -16.11
CA LEU A 33 13.53 7.92 -15.55
C LEU A 33 14.28 8.31 -14.28
N ASP A 34 14.27 9.58 -13.89
CA ASP A 34 14.89 10.06 -12.64
C ASP A 34 14.04 9.72 -11.40
N PHE A 35 12.79 9.34 -11.61
CA PHE A 35 11.96 8.79 -10.54
C PHE A 35 12.39 7.38 -10.17
N CYS A 36 12.41 7.10 -8.88
CA CYS A 36 12.49 5.74 -8.35
C CYS A 36 11.19 5.36 -7.68
N PHE A 37 11.09 4.08 -7.30
CA PHE A 37 9.93 3.56 -6.59
C PHE A 37 10.40 2.78 -5.37
N ASN A 38 9.55 2.74 -4.33
CA ASN A 38 9.76 1.83 -3.23
C ASN A 38 9.58 0.35 -3.69
N PRO A 39 10.01 -0.66 -2.90
CA PRO A 39 9.95 -2.06 -3.32
C PRO A 39 8.56 -2.57 -3.72
N CYS A 40 7.49 -2.03 -3.13
CA CYS A 40 6.12 -2.39 -3.47
C CYS A 40 5.52 -1.55 -4.61
N VAL A 41 6.28 -0.59 -5.14
CA VAL A 41 5.96 0.23 -6.33
C VAL A 41 4.74 1.18 -6.18
N GLU A 42 4.23 1.36 -4.96
CA GLU A 42 3.08 2.24 -4.72
C GLU A 42 3.43 3.72 -4.55
N ILE A 43 4.72 4.06 -4.36
CA ILE A 43 5.18 5.45 -4.17
C ILE A 43 6.26 5.80 -5.19
N GLY A 44 6.01 6.81 -6.01
CA GLY A 44 7.04 7.45 -6.83
C GLY A 44 7.85 8.45 -6.00
N MET A 45 9.16 8.42 -6.14
CA MET A 45 10.12 9.22 -5.37
C MET A 45 11.11 9.91 -6.30
N LEU A 46 11.53 11.14 -5.93
CA LEU A 46 12.60 11.86 -6.60
C LEU A 46 13.78 12.07 -5.63
N PRO A 47 14.67 11.07 -5.46
CA PRO A 47 15.72 11.08 -4.46
C PRO A 47 16.94 11.91 -4.91
N THR A 48 16.68 13.08 -5.51
CA THR A 48 17.71 14.00 -5.99
C THR A 48 17.50 15.37 -5.38
N TRP A 49 18.58 15.91 -4.79
CA TRP A 49 18.64 17.29 -4.32
C TRP A 49 19.38 18.14 -5.33
N ILE A 50 18.76 19.22 -5.76
CA ILE A 50 19.33 20.16 -6.74
C ILE A 50 19.44 21.54 -6.08
N GLU A 51 20.65 22.09 -6.03
CA GLU A 51 20.90 23.47 -5.64
C GLU A 51 21.35 24.26 -6.85
N PRO A 52 21.02 25.56 -6.93
CA PRO A 52 21.54 26.43 -8.00
C PRO A 52 23.07 26.38 -8.06
N GLU A 53 23.63 26.28 -9.27
CA GLU A 53 25.07 26.28 -9.55
C GLU A 53 25.87 25.10 -8.97
N LYS A 54 25.21 24.06 -8.46
CA LYS A 54 25.84 22.81 -7.98
C LYS A 54 25.40 21.60 -8.81
N GLU A 55 26.23 20.58 -8.84
CA GLU A 55 25.87 19.29 -9.39
C GLU A 55 24.76 18.66 -8.52
N PRO A 56 23.80 17.96 -9.12
CA PRO A 56 22.75 17.25 -8.40
C PRO A 56 23.33 16.19 -7.44
N GLU A 57 22.83 16.15 -6.23
CA GLU A 57 23.21 15.16 -5.23
C GLU A 57 22.11 14.11 -5.08
N SER A 58 22.48 12.84 -5.15
CA SER A 58 21.57 11.73 -4.84
C SER A 58 21.48 11.51 -3.33
N GLY A 59 20.28 11.19 -2.86
CA GLY A 59 20.03 10.87 -1.46
C GLY A 59 19.03 9.74 -1.30
N PHE A 60 18.57 9.55 -0.07
CA PHE A 60 17.49 8.63 0.25
C PHE A 60 16.19 9.40 0.50
N GLN A 61 15.09 8.71 0.31
CA GLN A 61 13.75 9.20 0.63
C GLN A 61 13.01 8.16 1.45
N VAL A 62 12.11 8.62 2.31
CA VAL A 62 11.28 7.76 3.15
C VAL A 62 9.81 7.93 2.81
N CYS A 63 9.06 6.83 2.93
CA CYS A 63 7.62 6.82 2.75
C CYS A 63 6.96 6.59 4.11
N ASN A 64 6.15 7.53 4.57
CA ASN A 64 5.39 7.42 5.80
C ASN A 64 4.02 6.85 5.49
N LEU A 65 3.95 5.51 5.51
CA LEU A 65 2.76 4.77 5.10
C LEU A 65 1.79 4.57 6.26
N THR A 66 0.51 4.76 5.98
CA THR A 66 -0.60 4.34 6.85
C THR A 66 -1.55 3.43 6.09
N GLU A 67 -2.16 2.47 6.79
CA GLU A 67 -3.04 1.49 6.19
C GLU A 67 -4.40 1.53 6.89
N GLY A 68 -5.42 2.01 6.17
CA GLY A 68 -6.78 2.13 6.67
C GLY A 68 -7.62 0.88 6.40
N ASN A 69 -8.43 0.43 7.37
CA ASN A 69 -9.34 -0.69 7.19
C ASN A 69 -10.63 -0.29 6.48
N GLY A 70 -10.63 -0.33 5.15
CA GLY A 70 -11.81 -0.05 4.33
C GLY A 70 -12.96 -1.04 4.51
N GLY A 71 -12.66 -2.26 4.93
CA GLY A 71 -13.70 -3.24 5.27
C GLY A 71 -14.64 -2.79 6.40
N MET A 72 -14.20 -1.84 7.23
CA MET A 72 -15.01 -1.25 8.31
C MET A 72 -15.81 -0.02 7.86
N CYS A 73 -15.55 0.56 6.69
CA CYS A 73 -16.25 1.74 6.18
C CYS A 73 -17.58 1.33 5.54
N ASN A 74 -18.67 1.46 6.27
CA ASN A 74 -20.02 1.14 5.76
C ASN A 74 -20.70 2.34 5.11
N THR A 75 -20.21 3.54 5.38
CA THR A 75 -20.73 4.82 4.86
C THR A 75 -19.58 5.68 4.34
N LYS A 76 -19.93 6.75 3.63
CA LYS A 76 -18.97 7.79 3.25
C LYS A 76 -18.34 8.47 4.46
N GLU A 77 -19.11 8.70 5.50
CA GLU A 77 -18.64 9.31 6.76
C GLU A 77 -17.58 8.47 7.44
N ASP A 78 -17.73 7.14 7.45
CA ASP A 78 -16.71 6.22 7.95
C ASP A 78 -15.41 6.34 7.15
N LEU A 79 -15.52 6.42 5.82
CA LEU A 79 -14.37 6.61 4.94
C LEU A 79 -13.66 7.95 5.21
N MET A 80 -14.41 9.05 5.35
CA MET A 80 -13.84 10.37 5.68
C MET A 80 -13.11 10.35 7.01
N LEU A 81 -13.67 9.68 8.03
CA LEU A 81 -13.02 9.54 9.34
C LEU A 81 -11.73 8.72 9.25
N LEU A 82 -11.74 7.63 8.48
CA LEU A 82 -10.56 6.82 8.22
C LEU A 82 -9.47 7.63 7.50
N CYS A 83 -9.82 8.36 6.45
CA CYS A 83 -8.92 9.24 5.72
C CYS A 83 -8.27 10.30 6.63
N LYS A 84 -9.09 10.96 7.46
CA LYS A 84 -8.63 11.93 8.46
C LYS A 84 -7.62 11.31 9.42
N ALA A 85 -7.96 10.19 10.06
CA ALA A 85 -7.11 9.53 11.05
C ALA A 85 -5.78 9.09 10.44
N SER A 86 -5.83 8.47 9.25
CA SER A 86 -4.65 8.02 8.52
C SER A 86 -3.74 9.18 8.10
N ALA A 87 -4.31 10.30 7.65
CA ALA A 87 -3.56 11.50 7.30
C ALA A 87 -2.85 12.11 8.52
N ILE A 88 -3.52 12.19 9.66
CA ILE A 88 -2.93 12.68 10.92
C ILE A 88 -1.73 11.81 11.30
N LEU A 89 -1.90 10.50 11.36
CA LEU A 89 -0.84 9.56 11.72
C LEU A 89 0.35 9.62 10.75
N GLY A 90 0.08 9.61 9.44
CA GLY A 90 1.11 9.70 8.42
C GLY A 90 1.90 11.01 8.50
N THR A 91 1.22 12.13 8.74
CA THR A 91 1.87 13.45 8.86
C THR A 91 2.71 13.56 10.14
N LEU A 92 2.25 13.01 11.26
CA LEU A 92 3.05 12.94 12.50
C LEU A 92 4.32 12.10 12.27
N GLN A 93 4.20 10.98 11.55
CA GLN A 93 5.34 10.14 11.19
C GLN A 93 6.31 10.89 10.27
N ALA A 94 5.83 11.68 9.31
CA ALA A 94 6.65 12.49 8.40
C ALA A 94 7.45 13.60 9.14
N GLY A 95 7.05 13.98 10.35
CA GLY A 95 7.79 14.89 11.22
C GLY A 95 9.10 14.31 11.75
N TYR A 96 9.32 12.99 11.65
CA TYR A 96 10.59 12.37 12.03
C TYR A 96 11.58 12.45 10.86
N THR A 97 12.50 13.41 10.92
CA THR A 97 13.47 13.70 9.85
C THR A 97 14.94 13.54 10.28
N THR A 98 15.20 13.11 11.52
CA THR A 98 16.56 12.92 12.04
C THR A 98 17.05 11.51 11.80
N PHE A 99 17.97 11.36 10.87
CA PHE A 99 18.60 10.08 10.49
C PHE A 99 20.12 10.27 10.49
N ASP A 100 20.78 10.02 11.62
CA ASP A 100 22.20 10.30 11.86
C ASP A 100 23.15 9.59 10.88
N TYR A 101 22.68 8.53 10.24
CA TYR A 101 23.45 7.73 9.27
C TYR A 101 23.17 8.08 7.80
N LEU A 102 22.30 9.03 7.52
CA LEU A 102 22.00 9.49 6.17
C LEU A 102 22.74 10.80 5.85
N SER A 103 22.95 11.04 4.55
CA SER A 103 23.56 12.28 4.06
C SER A 103 22.66 13.50 4.30
N GLU A 104 23.26 14.69 4.28
CA GLU A 104 22.54 15.95 4.34
C GLU A 104 21.58 16.14 3.14
N ALA A 105 21.96 15.66 1.95
CA ALA A 105 21.08 15.64 0.79
C ALA A 105 19.82 14.81 1.06
N SER A 106 19.97 13.64 1.70
CA SER A 106 18.82 12.80 2.10
C SER A 106 17.89 13.52 3.05
N ARG A 107 18.43 14.20 4.09
CA ARG A 107 17.63 14.99 5.02
C ARG A 107 16.83 16.07 4.31
N LYS A 108 17.48 16.84 3.43
CA LYS A 108 16.84 17.90 2.64
C LYS A 108 15.73 17.37 1.72
N ILE A 109 15.95 16.22 1.08
CA ILE A 109 14.95 15.55 0.24
C ILE A 109 13.73 15.13 1.07
N ILE A 110 13.97 14.49 2.22
CA ILE A 110 12.91 14.03 3.13
C ILE A 110 12.08 15.22 3.63
N GLU A 111 12.73 16.30 4.05
CA GLU A 111 12.06 17.52 4.52
C GLU A 111 11.30 18.24 3.40
N ARG A 112 11.87 18.30 2.17
CA ARG A 112 11.22 18.91 1.01
C ARG A 112 9.91 18.23 0.68
N GLU A 113 9.92 16.92 0.56
CA GLU A 113 8.79 16.15 0.07
C GLU A 113 7.78 15.80 1.17
N ALA A 114 8.25 15.62 2.43
CA ALA A 114 7.45 15.22 3.59
C ALA A 114 6.41 14.12 3.25
N LEU A 115 6.80 13.15 2.40
CA LEU A 115 5.89 12.18 1.80
C LEU A 115 5.10 11.40 2.84
N ILE A 116 3.80 11.32 2.63
CA ILE A 116 2.94 10.33 3.29
C ILE A 116 2.30 9.43 2.24
N GLY A 117 1.87 8.25 2.65
CA GLY A 117 1.15 7.33 1.78
C GLY A 117 -0.04 6.75 2.53
N VAL A 118 -1.17 7.43 2.47
CA VAL A 118 -2.42 6.90 2.99
C VAL A 118 -2.94 5.86 2.02
N SER A 119 -2.99 4.62 2.45
CA SER A 119 -3.54 3.49 1.71
C SER A 119 -4.78 2.95 2.41
N ILE A 120 -5.65 2.35 1.63
CA ILE A 120 -6.83 1.64 2.12
C ILE A 120 -6.66 0.17 1.77
N THR A 121 -6.93 -0.72 2.72
CA THR A 121 -7.04 -2.16 2.47
C THR A 121 -8.47 -2.61 2.63
N GLY A 122 -8.85 -3.73 1.97
CA GLY A 122 -10.23 -4.19 2.01
C GLY A 122 -11.16 -3.48 1.04
N TRP A 123 -10.63 -2.97 -0.08
CA TRP A 123 -11.47 -2.35 -1.12
C TRP A 123 -12.59 -3.28 -1.58
N MET A 124 -12.29 -4.56 -1.78
CA MET A 124 -13.27 -5.56 -2.22
C MET A 124 -14.16 -6.09 -1.11
N SER A 125 -13.88 -5.74 0.14
CA SER A 125 -14.75 -6.07 1.27
C SER A 125 -15.93 -5.08 1.41
N ASN A 126 -15.85 -3.92 0.77
CA ASN A 126 -16.90 -2.89 0.79
C ASN A 126 -16.91 -2.06 -0.51
N PRO A 127 -17.07 -2.71 -1.67
CA PRO A 127 -16.83 -2.09 -2.97
C PRO A 127 -17.79 -0.93 -3.27
N ASP A 128 -19.03 -0.99 -2.82
CA ASP A 128 -20.04 0.04 -3.10
C ASP A 128 -19.69 1.40 -2.47
N VAL A 129 -19.01 1.40 -1.33
CA VAL A 129 -18.55 2.63 -0.66
C VAL A 129 -17.19 3.06 -1.19
N LEU A 130 -16.26 2.10 -1.34
CA LEU A 130 -14.85 2.40 -1.57
C LEU A 130 -14.51 2.65 -3.04
N PHE A 131 -15.25 2.06 -3.99
CA PHE A 131 -15.09 2.32 -5.42
C PHE A 131 -16.14 3.29 -6.00
N ASP A 132 -16.89 3.98 -5.15
CA ASP A 132 -17.63 5.15 -5.57
C ASP A 132 -16.64 6.28 -5.90
N GLU A 133 -16.74 6.82 -7.11
CA GLU A 133 -15.76 7.77 -7.66
C GLU A 133 -15.71 9.05 -6.81
N GLN A 134 -16.88 9.57 -6.40
CA GLN A 134 -16.93 10.79 -5.59
C GLN A 134 -16.41 10.55 -4.17
N ASN A 135 -16.67 9.39 -3.59
CA ASN A 135 -16.13 9.03 -2.28
C ASN A 135 -14.60 8.93 -2.29
N MET A 136 -14.01 8.38 -3.36
CA MET A 136 -12.57 8.32 -3.53
C MET A 136 -11.95 9.73 -3.63
N ILE A 137 -12.54 10.60 -4.46
CA ILE A 137 -12.09 11.99 -4.62
C ILE A 137 -12.17 12.73 -3.28
N ASP A 138 -13.33 12.70 -2.63
CA ASP A 138 -13.55 13.41 -1.37
C ASP A 138 -12.64 12.86 -0.26
N GLY A 139 -12.38 11.56 -0.26
CA GLY A 139 -11.43 10.91 0.65
C GLY A 139 -10.00 11.41 0.44
N ALA A 140 -9.53 11.49 -0.81
CA ALA A 140 -8.21 12.02 -1.13
C ALA A 140 -8.06 13.50 -0.74
N GLU A 141 -9.10 14.31 -1.00
CA GLU A 141 -9.10 15.72 -0.58
C GLU A 141 -9.15 15.87 0.95
N GLU A 142 -9.85 15.00 1.67
CA GLU A 142 -9.84 14.99 3.14
C GLU A 142 -8.44 14.62 3.67
N VAL A 143 -7.71 13.69 3.03
CA VAL A 143 -6.33 13.38 3.36
C VAL A 143 -5.43 14.60 3.18
N LYS A 144 -5.49 15.28 2.04
CA LYS A 144 -4.71 16.50 1.76
C LYS A 144 -5.00 17.60 2.78
N LYS A 145 -6.27 17.83 3.07
CA LYS A 145 -6.71 18.82 4.05
C LYS A 145 -6.11 18.56 5.43
N TRP A 146 -6.17 17.33 5.93
CA TRP A 146 -5.63 17.00 7.25
C TRP A 146 -4.11 16.95 7.27
N ASN A 147 -3.47 16.53 6.18
CA ASN A 147 -2.03 16.65 6.04
C ASN A 147 -1.60 18.12 6.17
N LYS A 148 -2.25 19.04 5.46
CA LYS A 148 -1.96 20.48 5.54
C LYS A 148 -2.09 21.00 6.98
N ILE A 149 -3.22 20.74 7.63
CA ILE A 149 -3.49 21.21 8.99
C ILE A 149 -2.42 20.70 9.98
N VAL A 150 -2.12 19.41 9.93
CA VAL A 150 -1.16 18.81 10.88
C VAL A 150 0.28 19.23 10.55
N ALA A 151 0.66 19.31 9.27
CA ALA A 151 1.96 19.80 8.85
C ALA A 151 2.23 21.23 9.35
N GLU A 152 1.26 22.13 9.21
CA GLU A 152 1.32 23.49 9.77
C GLU A 152 1.45 23.47 11.30
N MET A 153 0.74 22.62 12.01
CA MET A 153 0.79 22.51 13.47
C MET A 153 2.15 22.04 14.00
N ILE A 154 2.82 21.13 13.27
CA ILE A 154 4.12 20.57 13.71
C ILE A 154 5.32 21.22 13.01
N GLY A 155 5.08 22.18 12.10
CA GLY A 155 6.12 22.99 11.46
C GLY A 155 6.93 22.26 10.37
N ILE A 156 6.30 21.35 9.61
CA ILE A 156 6.90 20.68 8.46
C ILE A 156 6.21 21.09 7.15
N ASN A 157 6.81 20.73 6.02
CA ASN A 157 6.18 20.93 4.72
C ASN A 157 4.93 20.05 4.58
N GLN A 158 4.01 20.49 3.74
CA GLN A 158 2.93 19.62 3.27
C GLN A 158 3.53 18.51 2.40
N ALA A 159 2.94 17.32 2.47
CA ALA A 159 3.39 16.20 1.66
C ALA A 159 3.20 16.46 0.16
N ALA A 160 4.23 16.22 -0.64
CA ALA A 160 4.14 16.33 -2.09
C ALA A 160 3.11 15.34 -2.68
N ARG A 161 2.99 14.15 -2.08
CA ARG A 161 2.01 13.11 -2.42
C ARG A 161 1.44 12.52 -1.14
N THR A 162 0.14 12.24 -1.10
CA THR A 162 -0.56 11.90 0.15
C THR A 162 -1.26 10.55 0.12
N THR A 163 -1.71 10.07 -1.04
CA THR A 163 -2.46 8.82 -1.17
C THR A 163 -1.74 7.82 -2.07
N CYS A 164 -1.93 6.55 -1.78
CA CYS A 164 -1.39 5.46 -2.58
C CYS A 164 -2.30 4.22 -2.54
N ALA A 165 -2.06 3.28 -3.45
CA ALA A 165 -2.72 1.99 -3.48
C ALA A 165 -1.70 0.89 -3.17
N LYS A 166 -1.59 0.51 -1.90
CA LYS A 166 -0.62 -0.45 -1.40
C LYS A 166 -1.12 -1.90 -1.55
N PRO A 167 -0.24 -2.89 -1.79
CA PRO A 167 -0.62 -4.31 -1.82
C PRO A 167 -1.16 -4.85 -0.49
N SER A 168 -0.74 -4.31 0.66
CA SER A 168 -1.28 -4.59 1.99
C SER A 168 -1.23 -6.06 2.44
N GLY A 169 -0.10 -6.73 2.26
CA GLY A 169 0.05 -8.15 2.61
C GLY A 169 -0.30 -8.45 4.08
N ASN A 170 0.61 -8.21 5.00
CA ASN A 170 0.42 -8.53 6.43
C ASN A 170 -0.58 -7.61 7.13
N ALA A 171 -0.66 -6.33 6.75
CA ALA A 171 -1.59 -5.39 7.38
C ALA A 171 -3.04 -5.82 7.21
N SER A 172 -3.44 -6.32 6.03
CA SER A 172 -4.80 -6.82 5.79
C SER A 172 -5.16 -8.01 6.68
N VAL A 173 -4.18 -8.87 7.00
CA VAL A 173 -4.37 -10.01 7.91
C VAL A 173 -4.65 -9.53 9.34
N ILE A 174 -3.87 -8.56 9.83
CA ILE A 174 -4.06 -7.96 11.16
C ILE A 174 -5.41 -7.24 11.24
N LEU A 175 -5.79 -6.54 10.17
CA LEU A 175 -7.04 -5.79 10.08
C LEU A 175 -8.26 -6.66 9.76
N GLY A 176 -8.07 -7.93 9.41
CA GLY A 176 -9.16 -8.88 9.15
C GLY A 176 -10.00 -8.56 7.91
N THR A 177 -9.37 -8.12 6.83
CA THR A 177 -10.05 -7.70 5.59
C THR A 177 -9.29 -8.17 4.34
N ALA A 178 -9.85 -7.97 3.15
CA ALA A 178 -9.18 -8.25 1.89
C ALA A 178 -7.87 -7.44 1.75
N SER A 179 -6.90 -8.00 1.04
CA SER A 179 -5.60 -7.37 0.82
C SER A 179 -5.68 -6.29 -0.27
N GLY A 180 -5.40 -5.04 0.07
CA GLY A 180 -5.39 -3.93 -0.88
C GLY A 180 -6.63 -3.88 -1.77
N ILE A 181 -6.43 -3.88 -3.09
CA ILE A 181 -7.50 -3.92 -4.13
C ILE A 181 -7.86 -5.34 -4.56
N HIS A 182 -7.33 -6.38 -3.90
CA HIS A 182 -7.57 -7.76 -4.29
C HIS A 182 -8.91 -8.28 -3.77
N GLY A 183 -9.52 -9.20 -4.54
CA GLY A 183 -10.70 -9.93 -4.09
C GLY A 183 -10.45 -10.78 -2.86
N GLU A 184 -11.46 -10.93 -2.03
CA GLU A 184 -11.43 -11.89 -0.93
C GLU A 184 -11.16 -13.31 -1.45
N HIS A 185 -10.54 -14.13 -0.61
CA HIS A 185 -10.19 -15.49 -1.03
C HIS A 185 -11.43 -16.33 -1.35
N SER A 186 -12.35 -16.43 -0.41
CA SER A 186 -13.65 -17.11 -0.52
C SER A 186 -14.56 -16.68 0.64
N PRO A 187 -15.87 -17.01 0.63
CA PRO A 187 -16.77 -16.67 1.73
C PRO A 187 -16.32 -17.21 3.09
N MET A 188 -15.76 -18.42 3.08
CA MET A 188 -15.15 -19.06 4.24
C MET A 188 -13.91 -19.82 3.79
N TYR A 189 -12.85 -19.77 4.60
CA TYR A 189 -11.62 -20.53 4.34
C TYR A 189 -10.82 -20.76 5.62
N ILE A 190 -9.87 -21.68 5.54
CA ILE A 190 -8.90 -21.90 6.61
C ILE A 190 -7.61 -21.18 6.23
N ARG A 191 -7.13 -20.32 7.13
CA ARG A 191 -5.81 -19.70 7.03
C ARG A 191 -4.83 -20.50 7.86
N ASN A 192 -3.85 -21.08 7.21
CA ASN A 192 -2.77 -21.81 7.84
C ASN A 192 -1.60 -20.89 8.13
N VAL A 193 -1.19 -20.81 9.37
CA VAL A 193 -0.06 -19.97 9.83
C VAL A 193 1.02 -20.88 10.39
N GLN A 194 2.23 -20.79 9.83
CA GLN A 194 3.38 -21.53 10.36
C GLN A 194 3.96 -20.78 11.55
N MET A 195 4.20 -21.51 12.64
CA MET A 195 4.76 -20.98 13.90
C MET A 195 5.86 -21.93 14.41
N ASN A 196 6.90 -21.37 15.01
CA ASN A 196 7.96 -22.17 15.63
C ASN A 196 7.53 -22.69 17.01
N GLU A 197 8.04 -23.85 17.43
CA GLU A 197 7.71 -24.47 18.72
C GLU A 197 8.01 -23.61 19.96
N GLN A 198 8.94 -22.66 19.81
CA GLN A 198 9.33 -21.74 20.88
C GLN A 198 8.39 -20.52 21.00
N ASP A 199 7.51 -20.31 20.02
CA ASP A 199 6.57 -19.21 20.02
C ASP A 199 5.55 -19.35 21.17
N ASP A 200 5.44 -18.31 21.99
CA ASP A 200 4.54 -18.35 23.14
C ASP A 200 3.07 -18.34 22.74
N VAL A 201 2.75 -17.77 21.58
CA VAL A 201 1.39 -17.82 21.01
C VAL A 201 1.02 -19.25 20.61
N LEU A 202 1.95 -20.00 20.02
CA LEU A 202 1.76 -21.41 19.70
C LEU A 202 1.50 -22.25 20.95
N LYS A 203 2.30 -22.04 22.02
CA LYS A 203 2.13 -22.72 23.31
C LYS A 203 0.74 -22.47 23.87
N LEU A 204 0.31 -21.21 23.89
CA LEU A 204 -1.03 -20.83 24.35
C LEU A 204 -2.14 -21.48 23.52
N ILE A 205 -2.02 -21.49 22.19
CA ILE A 205 -3.03 -22.12 21.31
C ILE A 205 -3.13 -23.62 21.59
N ARG A 206 -1.99 -24.31 21.78
CA ARG A 206 -1.99 -25.73 22.16
C ARG A 206 -2.71 -26.02 23.46
N GLU A 207 -2.62 -25.14 24.44
CA GLU A 207 -3.34 -25.29 25.71
C GLU A 207 -4.84 -25.06 25.53
N ILE A 208 -5.24 -24.05 24.74
CA ILE A 208 -6.65 -23.68 24.56
C ILE A 208 -7.35 -24.65 23.61
N ASN A 209 -6.75 -24.95 22.46
CA ASN A 209 -7.34 -25.79 21.42
C ASN A 209 -6.26 -26.54 20.60
N PRO A 210 -5.78 -27.67 21.08
CA PRO A 210 -4.74 -28.46 20.39
C PRO A 210 -5.15 -28.95 19.01
N ASN A 211 -6.46 -29.05 18.71
CA ASN A 211 -6.95 -29.49 17.42
C ASN A 211 -6.70 -28.50 16.28
N MET A 212 -6.30 -27.26 16.60
CA MET A 212 -5.89 -26.27 15.61
C MET A 212 -4.45 -26.42 15.16
N VAL A 213 -3.65 -27.27 15.82
CA VAL A 213 -2.19 -27.33 15.66
C VAL A 213 -1.78 -28.69 15.09
N GLU A 214 -1.04 -28.67 14.01
CA GLU A 214 -0.42 -29.86 13.40
C GLU A 214 1.04 -29.60 13.05
N ASN A 215 1.82 -30.67 12.82
CA ASN A 215 3.22 -30.54 12.41
C ASN A 215 3.30 -29.91 11.02
N SER A 216 4.24 -28.98 10.82
CA SER A 216 4.52 -28.43 9.49
C SER A 216 5.26 -29.45 8.62
N VAL A 217 4.69 -29.78 7.47
CA VAL A 217 5.34 -30.62 6.46
C VAL A 217 6.53 -29.92 5.78
N TRP A 218 6.67 -28.60 5.96
CA TRP A 218 7.73 -27.79 5.38
C TRP A 218 8.92 -27.58 6.35
N SER A 219 8.81 -28.02 7.60
CA SER A 219 9.87 -27.87 8.59
C SER A 219 10.92 -28.97 8.44
N SER A 220 12.11 -28.60 7.96
CA SER A 220 13.23 -29.53 7.82
C SER A 220 13.79 -30.04 9.16
N GLY A 221 13.56 -29.31 10.25
CA GLY A 221 14.02 -29.65 11.62
C GLY A 221 12.91 -30.19 12.53
N GLY A 222 11.67 -30.26 12.07
CA GLY A 222 10.53 -30.71 12.88
C GLY A 222 10.13 -29.74 14.00
N THR A 223 10.65 -28.52 13.99
CA THR A 223 10.43 -27.50 15.04
C THR A 223 9.29 -26.53 14.73
N ASP A 224 8.69 -26.63 13.52
CA ASP A 224 7.62 -25.75 13.13
C ASP A 224 6.28 -26.51 13.06
N TYR A 225 5.25 -25.78 13.38
CA TYR A 225 3.86 -26.23 13.42
C TYR A 225 2.99 -25.34 12.56
N VAL A 226 1.87 -25.88 12.10
CA VAL A 226 0.85 -25.12 11.39
C VAL A 226 -0.36 -24.96 12.30
N VAL A 227 -0.81 -23.73 12.44
CA VAL A 227 -2.05 -23.40 13.15
C VAL A 227 -3.11 -22.99 12.14
N SER A 228 -4.26 -23.63 12.22
CA SER A 228 -5.38 -23.45 11.30
C SER A 228 -6.43 -22.52 11.89
N PHE A 229 -6.63 -21.36 11.26
CA PHE A 229 -7.61 -20.35 11.67
C PHE A 229 -8.79 -20.32 10.69
N PRO A 230 -10.05 -20.51 11.14
CA PRO A 230 -11.21 -20.26 10.31
C PRO A 230 -11.38 -18.76 10.07
N VAL A 231 -11.57 -18.38 8.81
CA VAL A 231 -11.79 -16.99 8.40
C VAL A 231 -13.12 -16.92 7.65
N VAL A 232 -13.92 -15.90 7.99
CA VAL A 232 -15.19 -15.60 7.31
C VAL A 232 -15.06 -14.19 6.72
N SER A 233 -15.24 -14.11 5.41
CA SER A 233 -15.23 -12.82 4.71
C SER A 233 -16.50 -12.02 4.98
N LYS A 234 -16.39 -10.69 4.89
CA LYS A 234 -17.54 -9.80 5.07
C LYS A 234 -18.61 -10.08 4.02
N GLN A 235 -19.88 -10.03 4.42
CA GLN A 235 -21.00 -10.14 3.50
C GLN A 235 -20.99 -8.98 2.49
N GLY A 236 -21.21 -9.27 1.21
CA GLY A 236 -21.15 -8.29 0.13
C GLY A 236 -19.78 -8.12 -0.49
N SER A 237 -18.75 -8.80 0.02
CA SER A 237 -17.40 -8.78 -0.55
C SER A 237 -17.38 -9.36 -1.97
N ILE A 238 -16.48 -8.83 -2.79
CA ILE A 238 -16.12 -9.40 -4.09
C ILE A 238 -14.98 -10.40 -3.90
N PHE A 239 -15.15 -11.61 -4.45
CA PHE A 239 -14.19 -12.69 -4.33
C PHE A 239 -13.28 -12.77 -5.55
N LYS A 240 -12.07 -13.31 -5.37
CA LYS A 240 -11.08 -13.48 -6.46
C LYS A 240 -11.63 -14.28 -7.65
N SER A 241 -12.53 -15.23 -7.41
CA SER A 241 -13.19 -16.02 -8.46
C SER A 241 -14.13 -15.19 -9.35
N GLN A 242 -14.56 -14.01 -8.90
CA GLN A 242 -15.44 -13.08 -9.61
C GLN A 242 -14.62 -12.01 -10.39
N LEU A 243 -13.30 -11.93 -10.12
CA LEU A 243 -12.40 -10.93 -10.69
C LEU A 243 -11.55 -11.58 -11.79
N LEU A 244 -12.02 -11.52 -13.03
CA LEU A 244 -11.18 -11.80 -14.19
C LEU A 244 -10.15 -10.68 -14.36
N GLY A 245 -8.99 -10.96 -14.97
CA GLY A 245 -7.87 -10.01 -15.08
C GLY A 245 -8.26 -8.61 -15.57
N VAL A 246 -9.07 -8.51 -16.62
CA VAL A 246 -9.55 -7.21 -17.14
C VAL A 246 -10.39 -6.46 -16.10
N LYS A 247 -11.29 -7.15 -15.40
CA LYS A 247 -12.12 -6.54 -14.37
C LYS A 247 -11.30 -6.05 -13.17
N GLN A 248 -10.26 -6.78 -12.79
CA GLN A 248 -9.31 -6.34 -11.76
C GLN A 248 -8.59 -5.05 -12.20
N LEU A 249 -8.15 -4.96 -13.46
CA LEU A 249 -7.50 -3.77 -14.01
C LEU A 249 -8.43 -2.56 -14.07
N GLU A 250 -9.74 -2.75 -14.27
CA GLU A 250 -10.74 -1.66 -14.21
C GLU A 250 -10.80 -1.05 -12.80
N TYR A 251 -10.75 -1.87 -11.75
CA TYR A 251 -10.69 -1.37 -10.36
C TYR A 251 -9.37 -0.67 -10.06
N VAL A 252 -8.24 -1.21 -10.53
CA VAL A 252 -6.93 -0.54 -10.41
C VAL A 252 -6.95 0.82 -11.10
N LYS A 253 -7.51 0.90 -12.31
CA LYS A 253 -7.68 2.16 -13.05
C LYS A 253 -8.51 3.18 -12.25
N LYS A 254 -9.64 2.76 -11.67
CA LYS A 254 -10.47 3.64 -10.84
C LYS A 254 -9.72 4.17 -9.62
N ALA A 255 -9.04 3.29 -8.88
CA ALA A 255 -8.25 3.70 -7.74
C ALA A 255 -7.12 4.66 -8.14
N GLN A 256 -6.47 4.44 -9.28
CA GLN A 256 -5.45 5.35 -9.80
C GLN A 256 -6.04 6.73 -10.11
N GLN A 257 -7.13 6.78 -10.87
CA GLN A 257 -7.73 8.03 -11.32
C GLN A 257 -8.37 8.86 -10.21
N PHE A 258 -9.10 8.21 -9.30
CA PHE A 258 -9.97 8.92 -8.35
C PHE A 258 -9.43 8.95 -6.92
N TRP A 259 -8.41 8.15 -6.62
CA TRP A 259 -7.78 8.13 -5.31
C TRP A 259 -6.32 8.61 -5.36
N VAL A 260 -5.47 7.98 -6.19
CA VAL A 260 -4.04 8.28 -6.20
C VAL A 260 -3.77 9.65 -6.83
N GLU A 261 -4.35 9.97 -7.98
CA GLU A 261 -4.12 11.25 -8.68
C GLU A 261 -4.58 12.46 -7.86
N TYR A 262 -5.69 12.34 -7.15
CA TYR A 262 -6.18 13.42 -6.28
C TYR A 262 -5.33 13.61 -5.01
N GLY A 263 -4.49 12.67 -4.67
CA GLY A 263 -3.52 12.79 -3.57
C GLY A 263 -2.21 13.50 -3.93
N ILE A 264 -2.04 13.96 -5.17
CA ILE A 264 -0.86 14.69 -5.62
C ILE A 264 -1.03 16.18 -5.30
N ASN A 265 -0.02 16.76 -4.65
CA ASN A 265 0.06 18.19 -4.41
C ASN A 265 0.93 18.84 -5.51
N VAL A 266 0.29 19.44 -6.50
CA VAL A 266 0.96 20.05 -7.67
C VAL A 266 1.87 21.23 -7.31
N ASP A 267 1.67 21.88 -6.18
CA ASP A 267 2.47 23.04 -5.76
C ASP A 267 3.86 22.64 -5.25
N LEU A 268 4.05 21.33 -5.00
CA LEU A 268 5.27 20.76 -4.41
C LEU A 268 5.99 19.74 -5.31
N CYS A 269 5.45 19.48 -6.49
CA CYS A 269 5.98 18.50 -7.44
C CYS A 269 6.82 19.14 -8.54
#